data_01ae0e1fc9ae28ae25eee8a9a56d869b
#
_entry.id   01ae0e1fc9ae28ae25eee8a9a56d869b
#
_cell.length_a   1.000
_cell.length_b   1.000
_cell.length_c   1.000
_cell.angle_alpha   90.00
_cell.angle_beta   90.00
_cell.angle_gamma   90.00
#
_symmetry.space_group_name_H-M   'P 1'
#
loop_
_entity.id
_entity.type
_entity.pdbx_description
1 polymer ?
#
loop_
_entity_poly.entity_id
_entity_poly.type
_entity_poly.pdbx_seq_one_letter_code
_entity_poly.pdbx_strand_id
1 'polypeptide(L)'
;MNRVKAMLAIILPAALLAISAPAVAQQSDAGWYMGGSYGMTSFDIDTAGIISPSLDDSDSGFKIFGGFQFTKNWGMEFGYVDFGKAGLAGSVFGIPFTSDVGVTAFTFAGTGTLPLSENFALLGKVGLANWDAKVNVSTGIGAGSASESGTDMFYGIGARYSFNKNLSVQVEFEQFETDADSASMTSVGLRYKF
;
A
#
# COMPACT_ATOMS: atom_id res chain seq x y z
N MET A 1 -9.81 -2.95 22.95
CA MET A 1 -9.61 -1.52 23.16
C MET A 1 -8.24 -1.15 23.77
N ASN A 2 -7.28 -2.06 23.87
CA ASN A 2 -5.97 -1.80 24.52
C ASN A 2 -4.73 -1.97 23.62
N ARG A 3 -4.88 -2.39 22.37
CA ARG A 3 -3.74 -2.61 21.46
C ARG A 3 -3.30 -1.34 20.71
N VAL A 4 -4.22 -0.44 20.43
CA VAL A 4 -3.94 0.85 19.74
C VAL A 4 -3.05 1.78 20.60
N LYS A 5 -3.17 1.72 21.94
CA LYS A 5 -2.37 2.56 22.85
C LYS A 5 -0.91 2.13 22.96
N ALA A 6 -0.60 0.85 22.67
CA ALA A 6 0.77 0.34 22.74
C ALA A 6 1.59 0.65 21.46
N MET A 7 0.94 0.70 20.30
CA MET A 7 1.62 1.03 19.03
C MET A 7 1.99 2.50 18.89
N LEU A 8 1.18 3.40 19.45
CA LEU A 8 1.46 4.85 19.39
C LEU A 8 2.75 5.24 20.15
N ALA A 9 3.16 4.42 21.13
CA ALA A 9 4.35 4.68 21.93
C ALA A 9 5.69 4.29 21.25
N ILE A 10 5.65 3.46 20.19
CA ILE A 10 6.86 2.96 19.51
C ILE A 10 7.20 3.83 18.28
N ILE A 11 6.23 4.50 17.69
CA ILE A 11 6.42 5.31 16.47
C ILE A 11 6.99 6.71 16.82
N LEU A 12 6.69 7.24 18.01
CA LEU A 12 7.11 8.58 18.40
C LEU A 12 8.65 8.80 18.51
N PRO A 13 9.47 7.85 19.02
CA PRO A 13 10.92 8.07 19.12
C PRO A 13 11.66 7.95 17.79
N ALA A 14 11.12 7.24 16.80
CA ALA A 14 11.75 7.12 15.47
C ALA A 14 11.61 8.41 14.63
N ALA A 15 10.52 9.16 14.81
CA ALA A 15 10.28 10.40 14.13
C ALA A 15 11.15 11.56 14.66
N LEU A 16 11.55 11.53 15.94
CA LEU A 16 12.39 12.58 16.54
C LEU A 16 13.88 12.48 16.19
N LEU A 17 14.37 11.31 15.78
CA LEU A 17 15.78 11.13 15.40
C LEU A 17 16.10 11.68 14.00
N ALA A 18 15.09 11.99 13.19
CA ALA A 18 15.26 12.50 11.83
C ALA A 18 15.43 14.04 11.76
N ILE A 19 15.30 14.78 12.87
CA ILE A 19 15.27 16.25 12.88
C ILE A 19 16.67 16.89 12.98
N SER A 20 17.72 16.11 13.27
CA SER A 20 19.08 16.62 13.47
C SER A 20 20.03 16.48 12.28
N ALA A 21 19.51 16.36 11.04
CA ALA A 21 20.37 16.44 9.87
C ALA A 21 20.86 17.88 9.67
N PRO A 22 22.19 18.12 9.54
CA PRO A 22 22.69 19.46 9.33
C PRO A 22 22.13 20.04 8.03
N ALA A 23 21.63 21.27 8.11
CA ALA A 23 21.20 22.05 6.96
C ALA A 23 22.45 22.40 6.11
N VAL A 24 22.83 21.50 5.24
CA VAL A 24 23.80 21.79 4.17
C VAL A 24 22.99 22.50 3.10
N ALA A 25 23.34 23.74 2.80
CA ALA A 25 22.78 24.52 1.71
C ALA A 25 23.03 23.76 0.40
N GLN A 26 22.02 23.00 -0.05
CA GLN A 26 22.07 22.21 -1.26
C GLN A 26 20.97 22.66 -2.20
N GLN A 27 21.34 22.77 -3.47
CA GLN A 27 20.48 22.94 -4.62
C GLN A 27 19.16 22.18 -4.37
N SER A 28 18.04 22.88 -4.38
CA SER A 28 16.76 22.33 -3.95
C SER A 28 16.38 21.17 -4.86
N ASP A 29 16.46 19.95 -4.34
CA ASP A 29 15.95 18.74 -4.98
C ASP A 29 14.41 18.70 -4.95
N ALA A 30 13.78 19.85 -4.64
CA ALA A 30 12.35 20.01 -4.65
C ALA A 30 11.80 19.86 -6.08
N GLY A 31 10.70 19.18 -6.21
CA GLY A 31 10.04 19.01 -7.51
C GLY A 31 8.89 18.03 -7.46
N TRP A 32 8.01 18.16 -8.44
CA TRP A 32 6.93 17.24 -8.67
C TRP A 32 7.44 15.93 -9.25
N TYR A 33 6.76 14.87 -8.93
CA TYR A 33 6.99 13.57 -9.56
C TYR A 33 5.68 12.83 -9.77
N MET A 34 5.69 11.90 -10.71
CA MET A 34 4.62 10.95 -10.91
C MET A 34 5.19 9.58 -11.24
N GLY A 35 4.38 8.55 -11.08
CA GLY A 35 4.81 7.20 -11.38
C GLY A 35 3.66 6.21 -11.38
N GLY A 36 4.01 4.99 -11.73
CA GLY A 36 3.13 3.86 -11.65
C GLY A 36 3.91 2.61 -11.26
N SER A 37 3.29 1.72 -10.52
CA SER A 37 3.84 0.44 -10.13
C SER A 37 2.83 -0.67 -10.35
N TYR A 38 3.36 -1.88 -10.52
CA TYR A 38 2.61 -3.12 -10.64
C TYR A 38 3.23 -4.14 -9.69
N GLY A 39 2.42 -4.95 -9.05
CA GLY A 39 2.90 -5.87 -8.04
C GLY A 39 1.92 -6.95 -7.68
N MET A 40 2.31 -7.71 -6.67
CA MET A 40 1.51 -8.76 -6.06
C MET A 40 0.90 -8.22 -4.78
N THR A 41 -0.37 -8.49 -4.58
CA THR A 41 -1.13 -8.20 -3.38
C THR A 41 -1.40 -9.49 -2.63
N SER A 42 -1.40 -9.44 -1.31
CA SER A 42 -1.77 -10.55 -0.45
C SER A 42 -2.71 -10.05 0.63
N PHE A 43 -3.77 -10.82 0.87
CA PHE A 43 -4.76 -10.53 1.89
C PHE A 43 -4.68 -11.61 2.97
N ASP A 44 -4.54 -11.21 4.23
CA ASP A 44 -4.69 -12.12 5.37
C ASP A 44 -6.18 -12.24 5.69
N ILE A 45 -6.79 -13.34 5.24
CA ILE A 45 -8.22 -13.62 5.47
C ILE A 45 -8.34 -14.75 6.48
N ASP A 46 -9.05 -14.50 7.60
CA ASP A 46 -9.35 -15.56 8.57
C ASP A 46 -10.39 -16.54 8.00
N THR A 47 -9.95 -17.76 7.73
CA THR A 47 -10.77 -18.84 7.15
C THR A 47 -11.34 -19.78 8.19
N ALA A 48 -11.32 -19.43 9.46
CA ALA A 48 -11.85 -20.28 10.53
C ALA A 48 -13.34 -20.58 10.32
N GLY A 49 -13.65 -21.85 10.06
CA GLY A 49 -15.02 -22.36 9.88
C GLY A 49 -15.45 -22.66 8.45
N ILE A 50 -14.57 -22.49 7.45
CA ILE A 50 -14.85 -22.84 6.06
C ILE A 50 -14.30 -24.23 5.75
N ILE A 51 -15.14 -25.13 5.24
CA ILE A 51 -14.75 -26.50 4.86
C ILE A 51 -14.20 -26.46 3.43
N SER A 52 -12.91 -26.78 3.26
CA SER A 52 -12.20 -26.85 1.98
C SER A 52 -12.20 -25.53 1.19
N PRO A 53 -11.66 -24.43 1.73
CA PRO A 53 -11.52 -23.21 0.96
C PRO A 53 -10.45 -23.39 -0.12
N SER A 54 -10.77 -23.06 -1.36
CA SER A 54 -9.77 -22.73 -2.36
C SER A 54 -9.67 -21.20 -2.35
N LEU A 55 -8.68 -20.68 -1.65
CA LEU A 55 -8.34 -19.27 -1.62
C LEU A 55 -7.31 -19.00 -2.73
N ASP A 56 -7.64 -18.06 -3.58
CA ASP A 56 -6.65 -17.35 -4.38
C ASP A 56 -6.42 -16.02 -3.64
N ASP A 57 -5.54 -16.08 -2.63
CA ASP A 57 -5.25 -14.99 -1.69
C ASP A 57 -4.22 -14.00 -2.23
N SER A 58 -3.69 -14.26 -3.42
CA SER A 58 -2.75 -13.38 -4.09
C SER A 58 -3.24 -13.00 -5.48
N ASP A 59 -3.38 -11.72 -5.73
CA ASP A 59 -3.68 -11.18 -7.05
C ASP A 59 -2.63 -10.11 -7.42
N SER A 60 -2.70 -9.68 -8.65
CA SER A 60 -1.88 -8.60 -9.16
C SER A 60 -2.60 -7.27 -9.02
N GLY A 61 -1.93 -6.33 -8.37
CA GLY A 61 -2.42 -4.97 -8.22
C GLY A 61 -1.58 -3.95 -8.99
N PHE A 62 -2.14 -2.78 -9.17
CA PHE A 62 -1.39 -1.65 -9.70
C PHE A 62 -1.60 -0.40 -8.85
N LYS A 63 -0.60 0.49 -8.89
CA LYS A 63 -0.67 1.80 -8.23
C LYS A 63 -0.24 2.89 -9.20
N ILE A 64 -1.00 3.99 -9.25
CA ILE A 64 -0.60 5.24 -9.87
C ILE A 64 -0.39 6.24 -8.75
N PHE A 65 0.73 6.95 -8.77
CA PHE A 65 1.05 7.90 -7.72
C PHE A 65 1.66 9.19 -8.28
N GLY A 66 1.50 10.25 -7.53
CA GLY A 66 2.12 11.53 -7.78
C GLY A 66 2.43 12.22 -6.46
N GLY A 67 3.48 13.03 -6.44
CA GLY A 67 3.89 13.66 -5.21
C GLY A 67 4.81 14.85 -5.41
N PHE A 68 5.14 15.47 -4.30
CA PHE A 68 6.07 16.58 -4.27
C PHE A 68 7.20 16.29 -3.29
N GLN A 69 8.43 16.36 -3.78
CA GLN A 69 9.63 16.28 -2.99
C GLN A 69 9.97 17.68 -2.47
N PHE A 70 9.96 17.89 -1.15
CA PHE A 70 10.30 19.17 -0.53
C PHE A 70 11.81 19.37 -0.42
N THR A 71 12.48 18.31 -0.01
CA THR A 71 13.94 18.23 0.14
C THR A 71 14.39 16.89 -0.43
N LYS A 72 15.69 16.62 -0.47
CA LYS A 72 16.18 15.31 -0.89
C LYS A 72 15.74 14.14 0.03
N ASN A 73 15.32 14.45 1.25
CA ASN A 73 14.95 13.44 2.23
C ASN A 73 13.44 13.35 2.48
N TRP A 74 12.67 14.42 2.26
CA TRP A 74 11.26 14.47 2.63
C TRP A 74 10.35 14.90 1.49
N GLY A 75 9.21 14.28 1.41
CA GLY A 75 8.18 14.57 0.43
C GLY A 75 6.80 14.16 0.89
N MET A 76 5.83 14.34 0.03
CA MET A 76 4.47 13.80 0.16
C MET A 76 4.06 13.10 -1.12
N GLU A 77 3.18 12.12 -1.00
CA GLU A 77 2.69 11.30 -2.09
C GLU A 77 1.19 11.10 -1.98
N PHE A 78 0.50 11.22 -3.11
CA PHE A 78 -0.87 10.80 -3.30
C PHE A 78 -0.88 9.62 -4.26
N GLY A 79 -1.73 8.65 -4.01
CA GLY A 79 -1.82 7.46 -4.85
C GLY A 79 -3.25 6.96 -5.01
N TYR A 80 -3.46 6.22 -6.07
CA TYR A 80 -4.58 5.33 -6.27
C TYR A 80 -4.04 3.92 -6.41
N VAL A 81 -4.55 3.02 -5.61
CA VAL A 81 -4.17 1.61 -5.57
C VAL A 81 -5.38 0.77 -5.94
N ASP A 82 -5.21 -0.14 -6.87
CA ASP A 82 -6.13 -1.23 -7.14
C ASP A 82 -5.41 -2.52 -6.74
N PHE A 83 -5.94 -3.19 -5.72
CA PHE A 83 -5.34 -4.41 -5.19
C PHE A 83 -5.69 -5.66 -6.00
N GLY A 84 -6.44 -5.49 -7.11
CA GLY A 84 -6.96 -6.62 -7.88
C GLY A 84 -8.22 -7.23 -7.26
N LYS A 85 -8.43 -8.50 -7.52
CA LYS A 85 -9.61 -9.23 -7.05
C LYS A 85 -9.18 -10.51 -6.34
N ALA A 86 -9.60 -10.68 -5.10
CA ALA A 86 -9.51 -11.96 -4.42
C ALA A 86 -10.76 -12.80 -4.74
N GLY A 87 -10.56 -14.02 -5.23
CA GLY A 87 -11.64 -14.95 -5.53
C GLY A 87 -11.75 -16.03 -4.44
N LEU A 88 -12.95 -16.27 -3.93
CA LEU A 88 -13.28 -17.38 -3.05
C LEU A 88 -14.33 -18.26 -3.69
N ALA A 89 -14.01 -19.54 -3.88
CA ALA A 89 -14.98 -20.54 -4.31
C ALA A 89 -15.07 -21.66 -3.26
N GLY A 90 -16.29 -22.12 -3.00
CA GLY A 90 -16.51 -23.17 -2.02
C GLY A 90 -17.92 -23.73 -2.07
N SER A 91 -18.27 -24.55 -1.08
CA SER A 91 -19.62 -25.02 -0.87
C SER A 91 -20.00 -24.95 0.59
N VAL A 92 -21.23 -24.51 0.85
CA VAL A 92 -21.84 -24.49 2.18
C VAL A 92 -23.09 -25.35 2.11
N PHE A 93 -23.18 -26.38 2.94
CA PHE A 93 -24.27 -27.38 2.94
C PHE A 93 -24.52 -28.02 1.56
N GLY A 94 -23.45 -28.20 0.75
CA GLY A 94 -23.55 -28.80 -0.58
C GLY A 94 -24.03 -27.83 -1.69
N ILE A 95 -24.25 -26.57 -1.39
CA ILE A 95 -24.58 -25.53 -2.37
C ILE A 95 -23.28 -24.81 -2.76
N PRO A 96 -22.88 -24.86 -4.04
CA PRO A 96 -21.69 -24.15 -4.50
C PRO A 96 -21.91 -22.63 -4.47
N PHE A 97 -20.88 -21.90 -4.07
CA PHE A 97 -20.83 -20.45 -4.14
C PHE A 97 -19.51 -19.97 -4.73
N THR A 98 -19.55 -18.80 -5.34
CA THR A 98 -18.39 -18.02 -5.73
C THR A 98 -18.52 -16.60 -5.18
N SER A 99 -17.43 -16.06 -4.70
CA SER A 99 -17.36 -14.66 -4.20
C SER A 99 -16.13 -14.00 -4.81
N ASP A 100 -16.32 -12.79 -5.32
CA ASP A 100 -15.24 -11.93 -5.80
C ASP A 100 -15.20 -10.70 -4.90
N VAL A 101 -14.01 -10.40 -4.36
CA VAL A 101 -13.74 -9.21 -3.55
C VAL A 101 -12.76 -8.34 -4.31
N GLY A 102 -13.18 -7.15 -4.70
CA GLY A 102 -12.29 -6.14 -5.29
C GLY A 102 -12.07 -5.01 -4.30
N VAL A 103 -10.81 -4.63 -4.09
CA VAL A 103 -10.42 -3.55 -3.17
C VAL A 103 -9.64 -2.49 -3.92
N THR A 104 -10.04 -1.24 -3.71
CA THR A 104 -9.32 -0.06 -4.23
C THR A 104 -9.08 0.93 -3.09
N ALA A 105 -8.03 1.74 -3.17
CA ALA A 105 -7.76 2.76 -2.17
C ALA A 105 -7.19 4.05 -2.78
N PHE A 106 -7.58 5.18 -2.22
CA PHE A 106 -6.86 6.45 -2.36
C PHE A 106 -5.92 6.62 -1.17
N THR A 107 -4.66 6.94 -1.44
CA THR A 107 -3.63 7.06 -0.41
C THR A 107 -3.07 8.46 -0.34
N PHE A 108 -2.73 8.88 0.89
CA PHE A 108 -1.96 10.10 1.16
C PHE A 108 -0.89 9.78 2.18
N ALA A 109 0.38 10.05 1.85
CA ALA A 109 1.51 9.70 2.71
C ALA A 109 2.57 10.80 2.79
N GLY A 110 3.20 10.90 3.94
CA GLY A 110 4.52 11.47 4.10
C GLY A 110 5.58 10.47 3.64
N THR A 111 6.54 10.92 2.85
CA THR A 111 7.61 10.06 2.32
C THR A 111 8.98 10.50 2.83
N GLY A 112 9.79 9.51 3.23
CA GLY A 112 11.19 9.65 3.59
C GLY A 112 12.09 8.99 2.56
N THR A 113 13.16 9.65 2.19
CA THR A 113 14.19 9.11 1.28
C THR A 113 15.54 9.21 1.97
N LEU A 114 16.26 8.10 2.04
CA LEU A 114 17.63 8.03 2.54
C LEU A 114 18.57 7.69 1.38
N PRO A 115 19.26 8.68 0.78
CA PRO A 115 20.24 8.42 -0.26
C PRO A 115 21.42 7.64 0.31
N LEU A 116 21.75 6.49 -0.29
CA LEU A 116 22.91 5.67 0.06
C LEU A 116 24.08 5.91 -0.92
N SER A 117 23.76 6.29 -2.15
CA SER A 117 24.71 6.69 -3.17
C SER A 117 24.09 7.71 -4.13
N GLU A 118 24.80 8.10 -5.19
CA GLU A 118 24.27 9.00 -6.22
C GLU A 118 23.03 8.43 -6.93
N ASN A 119 22.97 7.12 -7.09
CA ASN A 119 21.91 6.46 -7.84
C ASN A 119 20.97 5.63 -6.96
N PHE A 120 21.33 5.31 -5.71
CA PHE A 120 20.59 4.38 -4.87
C PHE A 120 20.09 5.05 -3.58
N ALA A 121 18.82 4.83 -3.27
CA ALA A 121 18.21 5.35 -2.05
C ALA A 121 17.24 4.33 -1.43
N LEU A 122 17.10 4.37 -0.11
CA LEU A 122 16.02 3.69 0.60
C LEU A 122 14.83 4.63 0.73
N LEU A 123 13.66 4.04 0.73
CA LEU A 123 12.37 4.72 0.83
C LEU A 123 11.63 4.27 2.09
N GLY A 124 10.94 5.19 2.70
CA GLY A 124 9.95 4.91 3.74
C GLY A 124 8.75 5.81 3.53
N LYS A 125 7.57 5.31 3.84
CA LYS A 125 6.34 6.10 3.82
C LYS A 125 5.40 5.70 4.95
N VAL A 126 4.60 6.65 5.39
CA VAL A 126 3.51 6.44 6.34
C VAL A 126 2.38 7.39 5.99
N GLY A 127 1.16 6.90 6.04
CA GLY A 127 0.01 7.68 5.61
C GLY A 127 -1.33 7.07 5.94
N LEU A 128 -2.35 7.58 5.28
CA LEU A 128 -3.72 7.13 5.35
C LEU A 128 -4.16 6.59 3.99
N ALA A 129 -4.92 5.52 4.01
CA ALA A 129 -5.58 4.92 2.87
C ALA A 129 -7.08 4.98 3.09
N ASN A 130 -7.78 5.66 2.20
CA ASN A 130 -9.23 5.60 2.12
C ASN A 130 -9.60 4.52 1.12
N TRP A 131 -10.14 3.41 1.61
CA TRP A 131 -10.40 2.22 0.82
C TRP A 131 -11.88 1.93 0.64
N ASP A 132 -12.19 1.31 -0.51
CA ASP A 132 -13.49 0.78 -0.89
C ASP A 132 -13.33 -0.69 -1.26
N ALA A 133 -14.07 -1.56 -0.55
CA ALA A 133 -14.16 -2.98 -0.84
C ALA A 133 -15.55 -3.32 -1.39
N LYS A 134 -15.60 -4.09 -2.48
CA LYS A 134 -16.83 -4.58 -3.09
C LYS A 134 -16.81 -6.10 -3.13
N VAL A 135 -17.79 -6.69 -2.49
CA VAL A 135 -17.99 -8.14 -2.44
C VAL A 135 -19.17 -8.49 -3.32
N ASN A 136 -18.96 -9.37 -4.29
CA ASN A 136 -20.03 -9.96 -5.09
C ASN A 136 -20.08 -11.46 -4.80
N VAL A 137 -21.26 -11.94 -4.39
CA VAL A 137 -21.50 -13.34 -4.09
C VAL A 137 -22.52 -13.89 -5.09
N SER A 138 -22.18 -15.00 -5.71
CA SER A 138 -23.11 -15.76 -6.59
C SER A 138 -23.28 -17.17 -6.05
N THR A 139 -24.52 -17.58 -5.94
CA THR A 139 -24.93 -18.94 -5.54
C THR A 139 -25.87 -19.53 -6.58
N GLY A 140 -26.05 -20.84 -6.58
CA GLY A 140 -27.01 -21.50 -7.49
C GLY A 140 -28.48 -21.08 -7.34
N ILE A 141 -28.81 -20.29 -6.31
CA ILE A 141 -30.17 -19.83 -5.99
C ILE A 141 -30.33 -18.31 -5.99
N GLY A 142 -29.24 -17.54 -6.17
CA GLY A 142 -29.30 -16.06 -6.20
C GLY A 142 -27.92 -15.42 -6.17
N ALA A 143 -27.90 -14.12 -6.41
CA ALA A 143 -26.70 -13.29 -6.34
C ALA A 143 -26.97 -12.09 -5.39
N GLY A 144 -25.93 -11.64 -4.70
CA GLY A 144 -25.93 -10.47 -3.84
C GLY A 144 -24.62 -9.70 -3.93
N SER A 145 -24.66 -8.41 -3.59
CA SER A 145 -23.47 -7.57 -3.48
C SER A 145 -23.52 -6.75 -2.20
N ALA A 146 -22.36 -6.57 -1.60
CA ALA A 146 -22.14 -5.66 -0.47
C ALA A 146 -20.94 -4.78 -0.76
N SER A 147 -20.91 -3.59 -0.17
CA SER A 147 -19.76 -2.70 -0.22
C SER A 147 -19.46 -2.17 1.17
N GLU A 148 -18.19 -2.06 1.47
CA GLU A 148 -17.66 -1.50 2.71
C GLU A 148 -16.56 -0.52 2.36
N SER A 149 -16.40 0.53 3.16
CA SER A 149 -15.35 1.52 2.97
C SER A 149 -14.83 2.00 4.32
N GLY A 150 -13.57 2.39 4.35
CA GLY A 150 -12.95 2.87 5.57
C GLY A 150 -11.74 3.76 5.28
N THR A 151 -11.14 4.24 6.36
CA THR A 151 -9.90 5.00 6.29
C THR A 151 -8.96 4.51 7.37
N ASP A 152 -7.85 3.92 6.96
CA ASP A 152 -6.89 3.28 7.84
C ASP A 152 -5.47 3.74 7.56
N MET A 153 -4.57 3.45 8.49
CA MET A 153 -3.16 3.74 8.31
C MET A 153 -2.50 2.72 7.39
N PHE A 154 -1.55 3.20 6.61
CA PHE A 154 -0.62 2.33 5.92
C PHE A 154 0.82 2.82 6.07
N TYR A 155 1.75 1.92 5.90
CA TYR A 155 3.18 2.21 5.87
C TYR A 155 3.86 1.37 4.80
N GLY A 156 5.01 1.85 4.35
CA GLY A 156 5.77 1.15 3.33
C GLY A 156 7.25 1.42 3.45
N ILE A 157 8.01 0.47 2.95
CA ILE A 157 9.47 0.57 2.79
C ILE A 157 9.84 0.17 1.36
N GLY A 158 10.97 0.67 0.89
CA GLY A 158 11.39 0.33 -0.46
C GLY A 158 12.80 0.77 -0.77
N ALA A 159 13.19 0.51 -2.00
CA ALA A 159 14.44 0.93 -2.57
C ALA A 159 14.22 1.56 -3.95
N ARG A 160 15.01 2.56 -4.28
CA ARG A 160 14.97 3.27 -5.56
C ARG A 160 16.33 3.28 -6.19
N TYR A 161 16.35 3.02 -7.49
CA TYR A 161 17.52 3.21 -8.34
C TYR A 161 17.22 4.26 -9.41
N SER A 162 18.02 5.33 -9.46
CA SER A 162 17.85 6.43 -10.41
C SER A 162 18.79 6.21 -11.60
N PHE A 163 18.22 6.05 -12.79
CA PHE A 163 18.99 5.96 -14.04
C PHE A 163 19.57 7.31 -14.43
N ASN A 164 18.85 8.37 -14.12
CA ASN A 164 19.24 9.76 -14.32
C ASN A 164 18.46 10.67 -13.35
N LYS A 165 18.57 11.99 -13.50
CA LYS A 165 17.91 12.98 -12.62
C LYS A 165 16.40 12.91 -12.63
N ASN A 166 15.81 12.40 -13.71
CA ASN A 166 14.36 12.39 -13.92
C ASN A 166 13.74 11.00 -13.76
N LEU A 167 14.39 9.94 -14.25
CA LEU A 167 13.84 8.60 -14.33
C LEU A 167 14.47 7.67 -13.30
N SER A 168 13.61 6.98 -12.55
CA SER A 168 14.02 5.95 -11.59
C SER A 168 13.06 4.77 -11.59
N VAL A 169 13.58 3.61 -11.19
CA VAL A 169 12.82 2.42 -10.84
C VAL A 169 12.81 2.29 -9.32
N GLN A 170 11.69 1.80 -8.77
CA GLN A 170 11.56 1.55 -7.34
C GLN A 170 10.88 0.20 -7.08
N VAL A 171 11.29 -0.43 -5.99
CA VAL A 171 10.64 -1.61 -5.43
C VAL A 171 10.13 -1.21 -4.06
N GLU A 172 8.87 -1.51 -3.76
CA GLU A 172 8.22 -1.13 -2.51
C GLU A 172 7.46 -2.31 -1.94
N PHE A 173 7.46 -2.39 -0.61
CA PHE A 173 6.56 -3.20 0.18
C PHE A 173 5.69 -2.26 1.00
N GLU A 174 4.39 -2.35 0.85
CA GLU A 174 3.39 -1.53 1.54
C GLU A 174 2.45 -2.43 2.32
N GLN A 175 2.19 -2.07 3.56
CA GLN A 175 1.27 -2.74 4.46
C GLN A 175 0.13 -1.79 4.80
N PHE A 176 -1.10 -2.25 4.57
CA PHE A 176 -2.34 -1.56 4.86
C PHE A 176 -3.01 -2.26 6.04
N GLU A 177 -3.19 -1.54 7.13
CA GLU A 177 -3.83 -2.07 8.33
C GLU A 177 -5.31 -1.68 8.30
N THR A 178 -6.19 -2.67 8.46
CA THR A 178 -7.62 -2.45 8.68
C THR A 178 -8.02 -3.03 10.03
N ASP A 179 -9.17 -2.62 10.57
CA ASP A 179 -9.61 -3.09 11.90
C ASP A 179 -9.82 -4.61 11.99
N ALA A 180 -10.06 -5.29 10.88
CA ALA A 180 -10.38 -6.71 10.83
C ALA A 180 -9.27 -7.56 10.19
N ASP A 181 -8.65 -7.07 9.11
CA ASP A 181 -7.74 -7.80 8.25
C ASP A 181 -6.56 -6.91 7.84
N SER A 182 -5.52 -7.49 7.27
CA SER A 182 -4.42 -6.72 6.71
C SER A 182 -4.21 -7.07 5.24
N ALA A 183 -3.87 -6.05 4.45
CA ALA A 183 -3.47 -6.23 3.05
C ALA A 183 -2.05 -5.77 2.86
N SER A 184 -1.28 -6.49 2.07
CA SER A 184 0.07 -6.09 1.70
C SER A 184 0.24 -6.06 0.19
N MET A 185 1.11 -5.16 -0.29
CA MET A 185 1.47 -5.07 -1.70
C MET A 185 2.97 -4.98 -1.86
N THR A 186 3.54 -5.93 -2.61
CA THR A 186 4.92 -5.86 -3.08
C THR A 186 4.93 -5.47 -4.54
N SER A 187 5.53 -4.33 -4.88
CA SER A 187 5.44 -3.77 -6.23
C SER A 187 6.77 -3.28 -6.76
N VAL A 188 6.84 -3.26 -8.09
CA VAL A 188 7.91 -2.63 -8.86
C VAL A 188 7.31 -1.52 -9.71
N GLY A 189 7.95 -0.36 -9.76
CA GLY A 189 7.40 0.79 -10.45
C GLY A 189 8.45 1.69 -11.08
N LEU A 190 7.96 2.57 -11.95
CA LEU A 190 8.73 3.64 -12.55
C LEU A 190 8.25 4.97 -12.00
N ARG A 191 9.20 5.87 -11.73
CA ARG A 191 8.96 7.22 -11.26
C ARG A 191 9.68 8.20 -12.16
N TYR A 192 8.95 9.23 -12.57
CA TYR A 192 9.50 10.37 -13.33
C TYR A 192 9.40 11.64 -12.49
N LYS A 193 10.53 12.32 -12.31
CA LYS A 193 10.62 13.62 -11.63
C LYS A 193 10.79 14.72 -12.67
N PHE A 194 9.99 15.79 -12.53
CA PHE A 194 10.00 16.96 -13.41
C PHE A 194 11.09 17.97 -13.04
#